data_32b15430241f9db813273ee6ebd2150b
#
_entry.id   32b15430241f9db813273ee6ebd2150b
#
_cell.length_a   1.000
_cell.length_b   1.000
_cell.length_c   1.000
_cell.angle_alpha   90.00
_cell.angle_beta   90.00
_cell.angle_gamma   90.00
#
_symmetry.space_group_name_H-M   'P 1'
#
loop_
_entity.id
_entity.type
_entity.pdbx_description
1 polymer ?
#
loop_
_entity_poly.entity_id
_entity_poly.type
_entity_poly.pdbx_seq_one_letter_code
_entity_poly.pdbx_strand_id
1 'polypeptide(L)'
;ERGCGLLYEMMEMYQTIPFILEDGSENKKTCPVINTEIFLKHGLEQKDKQQILEGNIMILPSICMCPIDFETGYRRKSKKTISVHWFHASWMERAEKEYHKKHRQALLEEKKNDWKYLPNRMIKKLLGEKIYLKIKGWIRYDNG
;
A
#
# COMPACT_ATOMS: atom_id res chain seq x y z
N GLU A 1 -14.67 -5.76 17.25
CA GLU A 1 -15.46 -6.58 18.19
C GLU A 1 -14.62 -6.86 19.44
N ARG A 2 -15.23 -6.82 20.63
CA ARG A 2 -14.53 -7.21 21.87
C ARG A 2 -14.12 -8.69 21.74
N GLY A 3 -12.86 -9.02 22.08
CA GLY A 3 -12.38 -10.39 22.06
C GLY A 3 -11.98 -10.93 20.67
N CYS A 4 -11.54 -10.06 19.77
CA CYS A 4 -11.01 -10.49 18.48
C CYS A 4 -9.75 -11.36 18.67
N GLY A 5 -9.84 -12.67 18.39
CA GLY A 5 -8.73 -13.63 18.58
C GLY A 5 -7.47 -13.25 17.82
N LEU A 6 -7.61 -12.73 16.59
CA LEU A 6 -6.48 -12.25 15.80
C LEU A 6 -5.69 -11.13 16.51
N LEU A 7 -6.39 -10.20 17.18
CA LEU A 7 -5.71 -9.13 17.92
C LEU A 7 -4.98 -9.67 19.15
N TYR A 8 -5.50 -10.68 19.81
CA TYR A 8 -4.80 -11.35 20.91
C TYR A 8 -3.54 -12.06 20.39
N GLU A 9 -3.62 -12.79 19.30
CA GLU A 9 -2.46 -13.44 18.68
C GLU A 9 -1.38 -12.41 18.29
N MET A 10 -1.79 -11.27 17.74
CA MET A 10 -0.87 -10.16 17.46
C MET A 10 -0.21 -9.63 18.72
N MET A 11 -0.96 -9.42 19.80
CA MET A 11 -0.41 -8.94 21.07
C MET A 11 0.58 -9.94 21.65
N GLU A 12 0.27 -11.23 21.66
CA GLU A 12 1.17 -12.30 22.12
C GLU A 12 2.46 -12.34 21.29
N MET A 13 2.35 -12.24 19.95
CA MET A 13 3.52 -12.21 19.07
C MET A 13 4.44 -11.03 19.40
N TYR A 14 3.89 -9.84 19.62
CA TYR A 14 4.69 -8.68 19.98
C TYR A 14 5.39 -8.80 21.34
N GLN A 15 4.85 -9.55 22.29
CA GLN A 15 5.50 -9.83 23.57
C GLN A 15 6.73 -10.74 23.41
N THR A 16 6.78 -11.57 22.37
CA THR A 16 7.89 -12.49 22.11
C THR A 16 9.00 -11.91 21.23
N ILE A 17 8.77 -10.78 20.60
CA ILE A 17 9.72 -10.15 19.68
C ILE A 17 10.59 -9.15 20.47
N PRO A 18 11.88 -9.40 20.66
CA PRO A 18 12.76 -8.48 21.37
C PRO A 18 13.03 -7.24 20.47
N PHE A 19 13.12 -6.06 21.10
CA PHE A 19 13.58 -4.85 20.41
C PHE A 19 15.10 -4.88 20.18
N ILE A 20 15.85 -5.38 21.17
CA ILE A 20 17.28 -5.61 21.05
C ILE A 20 17.51 -7.10 20.83
N LEU A 21 18.26 -7.44 19.78
CA LEU A 21 18.64 -8.81 19.45
C LEU A 21 19.80 -9.29 20.35
N GLU A 22 20.08 -10.59 20.34
CA GLU A 22 21.14 -11.19 21.16
C GLU A 22 22.55 -10.63 20.86
N ASP A 23 22.77 -10.16 19.64
CA ASP A 23 24.01 -9.52 19.20
C ASP A 23 24.10 -8.02 19.57
N GLY A 24 23.10 -7.49 20.30
CA GLY A 24 23.02 -6.09 20.71
C GLY A 24 22.48 -5.14 19.62
N SER A 25 22.14 -5.62 18.44
CA SER A 25 21.55 -4.81 17.37
C SER A 25 20.04 -4.59 17.59
N GLU A 26 19.51 -3.53 16.97
CA GLU A 26 18.07 -3.27 16.97
C GLU A 26 17.33 -4.21 16.02
N ASN A 27 16.21 -4.75 16.45
CA ASN A 27 15.30 -5.52 15.60
C ASN A 27 14.58 -4.57 14.63
N LYS A 28 14.97 -4.59 13.36
CA LYS A 28 14.41 -3.74 12.32
C LYS A 28 13.19 -4.34 11.60
N LYS A 29 12.66 -5.49 12.09
CA LYS A 29 11.44 -6.08 11.54
C LYS A 29 10.26 -5.14 11.79
N THR A 30 9.69 -4.60 10.71
CA THR A 30 8.65 -3.58 10.81
C THR A 30 7.28 -4.18 11.16
N CYS A 31 6.41 -3.39 11.82
CA CYS A 31 5.04 -3.81 12.14
C CYS A 31 4.26 -4.36 10.94
N PRO A 32 4.29 -3.76 9.73
CA PRO A 32 3.59 -4.33 8.59
C PRO A 32 4.04 -5.74 8.23
N VAL A 33 5.32 -6.06 8.36
CA VAL A 33 5.86 -7.41 8.09
C VAL A 33 5.33 -8.39 9.11
N ILE A 34 5.45 -8.07 10.40
CA ILE A 34 4.99 -8.93 11.51
C ILE A 34 3.49 -9.20 11.39
N ASN A 35 2.70 -8.16 11.22
CA ASN A 35 1.25 -8.28 11.11
C ASN A 35 0.84 -9.09 9.88
N THR A 36 1.49 -8.90 8.74
CA THR A 36 1.19 -9.65 7.51
C THR A 36 1.41 -11.14 7.70
N GLU A 37 2.46 -11.56 8.41
CA GLU A 37 2.71 -12.97 8.70
C GLU A 37 1.56 -13.62 9.46
N ILE A 38 0.98 -12.90 10.43
CA ILE A 38 -0.18 -13.37 11.19
C ILE A 38 -1.41 -13.44 10.29
N PHE A 39 -1.69 -12.38 9.53
CA PHE A 39 -2.83 -12.36 8.62
C PHE A 39 -2.78 -13.46 7.55
N LEU A 40 -1.58 -13.82 7.06
CA LEU A 40 -1.39 -14.92 6.11
C LEU A 40 -1.81 -16.26 6.70
N LYS A 41 -1.54 -16.52 8.00
CA LYS A 41 -2.00 -17.72 8.69
C LYS A 41 -3.53 -17.82 8.75
N HIS A 42 -4.21 -16.68 8.77
CA HIS A 42 -5.67 -16.56 8.79
C HIS A 42 -6.29 -16.40 7.39
N GLY A 43 -5.56 -16.75 6.33
CA GLY A 43 -6.08 -16.81 4.98
C GLY A 43 -6.03 -15.52 4.18
N LEU A 44 -5.22 -14.53 4.60
CA LEU A 44 -5.00 -13.33 3.80
C LEU A 44 -4.34 -13.67 2.47
N GLU A 45 -4.94 -13.25 1.37
CA GLU A 45 -4.27 -13.16 0.08
C GLU A 45 -3.63 -11.76 -0.05
N GLN A 46 -2.35 -11.67 -0.44
CA GLN A 46 -1.66 -10.40 -0.65
C GLN A 46 -2.12 -9.70 -1.95
N LYS A 47 -3.39 -9.35 -1.99
CA LYS A 47 -4.05 -8.66 -3.11
C LYS A 47 -4.81 -7.44 -2.59
N ASP A 48 -4.75 -6.33 -3.33
CA ASP A 48 -5.43 -5.08 -2.97
C ASP A 48 -6.95 -5.16 -3.26
N LYS A 49 -7.63 -6.11 -2.61
CA LYS A 49 -9.09 -6.32 -2.70
C LYS A 49 -9.70 -6.48 -1.31
N GLN A 50 -11.02 -6.30 -1.23
CA GLN A 50 -11.76 -6.64 -0.02
C GLN A 50 -11.74 -8.16 0.20
N GLN A 51 -11.45 -8.57 1.43
CA GLN A 51 -11.39 -9.97 1.84
C GLN A 51 -12.06 -10.13 3.22
N ILE A 52 -12.56 -11.31 3.49
CA ILE A 52 -13.06 -11.71 4.80
C ILE A 52 -12.23 -12.90 5.25
N LEU A 53 -11.51 -12.74 6.36
CA LEU A 53 -10.68 -13.77 6.97
C LEU A 53 -11.49 -14.55 8.01
N GLU A 54 -10.89 -15.62 8.53
CA GLU A 54 -11.44 -16.37 9.65
C GLU A 54 -11.83 -15.45 10.82
N GLY A 55 -12.90 -15.79 11.53
CA GLY A 55 -13.43 -14.93 12.60
C GLY A 55 -14.18 -13.69 12.10
N ASN A 56 -14.61 -13.68 10.83
CA ASN A 56 -15.38 -12.61 10.20
C ASN A 56 -14.64 -11.24 10.19
N ILE A 57 -13.32 -11.30 10.02
CA ILE A 57 -12.46 -10.11 10.00
C ILE A 57 -12.41 -9.57 8.58
N MET A 58 -12.90 -8.36 8.38
CA MET A 58 -12.91 -7.70 7.08
C MET A 58 -11.61 -6.94 6.84
N ILE A 59 -10.90 -7.30 5.77
CA ILE A 59 -9.76 -6.54 5.23
C ILE A 59 -10.27 -5.66 4.11
N LEU A 60 -9.98 -4.38 4.20
CA LEU A 60 -10.38 -3.40 3.19
C LEU A 60 -9.23 -3.15 2.20
N PRO A 61 -9.54 -2.88 0.92
CA PRO A 61 -8.52 -2.49 -0.04
C PRO A 61 -7.86 -1.16 0.35
N SER A 62 -6.62 -0.98 -0.05
CA SER A 62 -5.79 0.18 0.34
C SER A 62 -6.44 1.53 0.00
N ILE A 63 -7.27 1.59 -1.04
CA ILE A 63 -8.00 2.80 -1.42
C ILE A 63 -8.92 3.34 -0.32
N CYS A 64 -9.36 2.48 0.62
CA CYS A 64 -10.25 2.87 1.72
C CYS A 64 -9.49 3.58 2.85
N MET A 65 -8.30 3.12 3.21
CA MET A 65 -7.59 3.58 4.41
C MET A 65 -6.24 4.24 4.09
N CYS A 66 -5.59 3.85 3.00
CA CYS A 66 -4.26 4.30 2.62
C CYS A 66 -4.19 4.51 1.10
N PRO A 67 -4.86 5.54 0.56
CA PRO A 67 -4.93 5.77 -0.88
C PRO A 67 -3.64 6.33 -1.50
N ILE A 68 -2.61 6.59 -0.68
CA ILE A 68 -1.31 7.08 -1.13
C ILE A 68 -0.39 5.89 -1.32
N ASP A 69 0.15 5.75 -2.52
CA ASP A 69 1.19 4.78 -2.82
C ASP A 69 2.50 5.17 -2.11
N PHE A 70 3.04 4.26 -1.32
CA PHE A 70 4.21 4.53 -0.47
C PHE A 70 5.46 4.88 -1.29
N GLU A 71 5.68 4.18 -2.39
CA GLU A 71 6.89 4.35 -3.21
C GLU A 71 6.85 5.64 -4.01
N THR A 72 5.72 5.92 -4.67
CA THR A 72 5.59 7.05 -5.59
C THR A 72 5.00 8.31 -4.95
N GLY A 73 4.30 8.16 -3.82
CA GLY A 73 3.51 9.24 -3.23
C GLY A 73 2.27 9.59 -4.03
N TYR A 74 1.93 8.81 -5.09
CA TYR A 74 0.74 9.06 -5.88
C TYR A 74 -0.52 8.81 -5.07
N ARG A 75 -1.40 9.81 -5.02
CA ARG A 75 -2.68 9.72 -4.30
C ARG A 75 -3.81 9.34 -5.26
N ARG A 76 -4.40 8.17 -5.04
CA ARG A 76 -5.65 7.77 -5.70
C ARG A 76 -6.83 8.51 -5.09
N LYS A 77 -7.73 9.04 -5.91
CA LYS A 77 -8.97 9.70 -5.46
C LYS A 77 -10.14 8.73 -5.53
N SER A 78 -10.84 8.53 -4.42
CA SER A 78 -12.03 7.67 -4.37
C SER A 78 -13.04 8.19 -3.34
N LYS A 79 -14.32 8.02 -3.64
CA LYS A 79 -15.42 8.24 -2.68
C LYS A 79 -15.45 7.19 -1.56
N LYS A 80 -14.74 6.07 -1.75
CA LYS A 80 -14.61 4.98 -0.76
C LYS A 80 -13.54 5.25 0.29
N THR A 81 -12.73 6.30 0.12
CA THR A 81 -11.65 6.62 1.06
C THR A 81 -12.22 7.14 2.37
N ILE A 82 -11.92 6.46 3.45
CA ILE A 82 -12.35 6.75 4.82
C ILE A 82 -11.26 7.54 5.56
N SER A 83 -9.99 7.12 5.38
CA SER A 83 -8.83 7.75 6.01
C SER A 83 -7.65 7.84 5.06
N VAL A 84 -6.65 8.66 5.42
CA VAL A 84 -5.45 8.85 4.62
C VAL A 84 -4.22 8.77 5.52
N HIS A 85 -3.34 7.81 5.25
CA HIS A 85 -2.02 7.75 5.86
C HIS A 85 -1.04 8.58 5.03
N TRP A 86 -0.49 9.63 5.62
CA TRP A 86 0.33 10.62 4.90
C TRP A 86 1.81 10.24 4.77
N PHE A 87 2.27 9.20 5.46
CA PHE A 87 3.66 8.75 5.45
C PHE A 87 4.67 9.85 5.78
N HIS A 88 4.38 10.66 6.81
CA HIS A 88 5.27 11.77 7.22
C HIS A 88 6.63 11.28 7.74
N ALA A 89 6.72 9.98 8.12
CA ALA A 89 7.95 9.34 8.58
C ALA A 89 8.70 10.20 9.61
N SER A 90 7.98 10.71 10.63
CA SER A 90 8.52 11.61 11.66
C SER A 90 9.67 10.98 12.46
N TRP A 91 9.68 9.65 12.52
CA TRP A 91 10.67 8.82 13.22
C TRP A 91 11.95 8.55 12.39
N MET A 92 11.93 8.79 11.08
CA MET A 92 13.10 8.61 10.21
C MET A 92 14.13 9.72 10.40
N GLU A 93 15.39 9.37 10.28
CA GLU A 93 16.48 10.34 10.23
C GLU A 93 16.44 11.18 8.94
N ARG A 94 17.08 12.36 9.00
CA ARG A 94 17.09 13.30 7.87
C ARG A 94 17.70 12.70 6.59
N ALA A 95 18.79 11.98 6.72
CA ALA A 95 19.48 11.33 5.59
C ALA A 95 18.59 10.29 4.90
N GLU A 96 17.89 9.49 5.69
CA GLU A 96 16.97 8.46 5.21
C GLU A 96 15.76 9.09 4.49
N LYS A 97 15.19 10.18 5.04
CA LYS A 97 14.12 10.95 4.38
C LYS A 97 14.55 11.51 3.02
N GLU A 98 15.76 12.05 2.93
CA GLU A 98 16.29 12.56 1.66
C GLU A 98 16.53 11.43 0.64
N TYR A 99 17.01 10.27 1.07
CA TYR A 99 17.12 9.08 0.23
C TYR A 99 15.78 8.67 -0.35
N HIS A 100 14.76 8.50 0.50
CA HIS A 100 13.41 8.13 0.07
C HIS A 100 12.78 9.17 -0.85
N LYS A 101 13.02 10.46 -0.60
CA LYS A 101 12.55 11.55 -1.46
C LYS A 101 13.18 11.48 -2.85
N LYS A 102 14.50 11.29 -2.93
CA LYS A 102 15.21 11.14 -4.21
C LYS A 102 14.75 9.90 -4.97
N HIS A 103 14.64 8.76 -4.29
CA HIS A 103 14.15 7.52 -4.89
C HIS A 103 12.74 7.67 -5.44
N ARG A 104 11.84 8.29 -4.68
CA ARG A 104 10.46 8.60 -5.13
C ARG A 104 10.44 9.51 -6.35
N GLN A 105 11.30 10.51 -6.40
CA GLN A 105 11.43 11.40 -7.56
C GLN A 105 11.89 10.64 -8.80
N ALA A 106 12.89 9.77 -8.66
CA ALA A 106 13.37 8.93 -9.75
C ALA A 106 12.27 8.00 -10.30
N LEU A 107 11.51 7.33 -9.43
CA LEU A 107 10.38 6.49 -9.83
C LEU A 107 9.27 7.29 -10.53
N LEU A 108 8.99 8.51 -10.08
CA LEU A 108 8.01 9.37 -10.72
C LEU A 108 8.47 9.83 -12.10
N GLU A 109 9.75 10.13 -12.28
CA GLU A 109 10.33 10.48 -13.59
C GLU A 109 10.25 9.28 -14.55
N GLU A 110 10.59 8.09 -14.09
CA GLU A 110 10.46 6.86 -14.88
C GLU A 110 9.00 6.62 -15.30
N LYS A 111 8.07 6.75 -14.35
CA LYS A 111 6.62 6.56 -14.61
C LYS A 111 5.99 7.68 -15.44
N LYS A 112 6.56 8.88 -15.49
CA LYS A 112 6.06 9.95 -16.40
C LYS A 112 6.11 9.53 -17.86
N ASN A 113 7.10 8.73 -18.25
CA ASN A 113 7.26 8.24 -19.61
C ASN A 113 6.42 6.99 -19.91
N ASP A 114 5.85 6.36 -18.88
CA ASP A 114 4.94 5.23 -19.06
C ASP A 114 3.52 5.74 -19.34
N TRP A 115 3.03 5.48 -20.55
CA TRP A 115 1.70 5.89 -20.99
C TRP A 115 0.54 5.48 -20.06
N LYS A 116 0.74 4.42 -19.24
CA LYS A 116 -0.26 3.97 -18.25
C LYS A 116 -0.54 5.00 -17.15
N TYR A 117 0.44 5.85 -16.86
CA TYR A 117 0.37 6.86 -15.81
C TYR A 117 0.05 8.26 -16.33
N LEU A 118 -0.02 8.43 -17.65
CA LEU A 118 -0.46 9.71 -18.22
C LEU A 118 -1.90 10.00 -17.76
N PRO A 119 -2.18 11.21 -17.27
CA PRO A 119 -3.55 11.59 -16.92
C PRO A 119 -4.46 11.39 -18.12
N ASN A 120 -5.63 10.81 -17.90
CA ASN A 120 -6.64 10.54 -18.94
C ASN A 120 -6.86 11.70 -19.92
N ARG A 121 -6.71 12.94 -19.41
CA ARG A 121 -6.85 14.17 -20.21
C ARG A 121 -5.72 14.37 -21.21
N MET A 122 -4.49 13.96 -20.85
CA MET A 122 -3.33 14.04 -21.75
C MET A 122 -3.39 12.95 -22.80
N ILE A 123 -3.79 11.74 -22.41
CA ILE A 123 -3.98 10.63 -23.35
C ILE A 123 -5.04 10.97 -24.39
N LYS A 124 -6.18 11.54 -23.99
CA LYS A 124 -7.20 12.06 -24.90
C LYS A 124 -6.65 13.12 -25.84
N LYS A 125 -5.84 14.05 -25.33
CA LYS A 125 -5.27 15.13 -26.11
C LYS A 125 -4.24 14.66 -27.14
N LEU A 126 -3.45 13.64 -26.79
CA LEU A 126 -2.37 13.10 -27.64
C LEU A 126 -2.89 12.11 -28.69
N LEU A 127 -3.81 11.25 -28.31
CA LEU A 127 -4.26 10.14 -29.14
C LEU A 127 -5.65 10.34 -29.77
N GLY A 128 -6.35 11.38 -29.37
CA GLY A 128 -7.73 11.60 -29.76
C GLY A 128 -8.73 10.71 -29.00
N GLU A 129 -9.99 11.14 -29.00
CA GLU A 129 -11.03 10.51 -28.18
C GLU A 129 -11.32 9.05 -28.57
N LYS A 130 -11.32 8.74 -29.86
CA LYS A 130 -11.60 7.38 -30.37
C LYS A 130 -10.55 6.36 -29.92
N ILE A 131 -9.27 6.72 -29.97
CA ILE A 131 -8.16 5.84 -29.55
C ILE A 131 -8.14 5.69 -28.04
N TYR A 132 -8.39 6.79 -27.31
CA TYR A 132 -8.51 6.77 -25.85
C TYR A 132 -9.61 5.81 -25.37
N LEU A 133 -10.80 5.83 -25.99
CA LEU A 133 -11.90 4.93 -25.62
C LEU A 133 -11.59 3.46 -25.90
N LYS A 134 -10.85 3.19 -26.99
CA LYS A 134 -10.38 1.83 -27.33
C LYS A 134 -9.41 1.29 -26.28
N ILE A 135 -8.41 2.09 -25.88
CA ILE A 135 -7.43 1.74 -24.85
C ILE A 135 -8.10 1.56 -23.48
N LYS A 136 -9.05 2.43 -23.12
CA LYS A 136 -9.81 2.32 -21.88
C LYS A 136 -10.69 1.07 -21.82
N GLY A 137 -11.20 0.61 -22.94
CA GLY A 137 -11.91 -0.67 -23.06
C GLY A 137 -10.98 -1.86 -22.78
N TRP A 138 -9.77 -1.85 -23.31
CA TRP A 138 -8.78 -2.90 -23.10
C TRP A 138 -8.33 -3.01 -21.63
N ILE A 139 -8.05 -1.88 -20.98
CA ILE A 139 -7.63 -1.85 -19.56
C ILE A 139 -8.74 -2.38 -18.63
N ARG A 140 -10.01 -2.27 -19.00
CA ARG A 140 -11.13 -2.84 -18.21
C ARG A 140 -11.24 -4.36 -18.32
N TYR A 141 -10.79 -4.95 -19.43
CA TYR A 141 -10.84 -6.41 -19.64
C TYR A 141 -9.77 -7.19 -18.87
N ASP A 142 -8.61 -6.56 -18.58
CA ASP A 142 -7.50 -7.21 -17.85
C ASP A 142 -7.65 -7.18 -16.31
N ASN A 143 -8.68 -6.53 -15.78
CA ASN A 143 -8.93 -6.40 -14.34
C ASN A 143 -10.26 -7.04 -13.87
N GLY A 144 -10.79 -7.97 -14.67
CA GLY A 144 -11.97 -8.76 -14.35
C GLY A 144 -11.66 -10.10 -13.69
#